data_cd1cb005c99c727d3d0ff45a9605ac35
#
_entry.id   cd1cb005c99c727d3d0ff45a9605ac35
#
_cell.length_a   1.000
_cell.length_b   1.000
_cell.length_c   1.000
_cell.angle_alpha   90.00
_cell.angle_beta   90.00
_cell.angle_gamma   90.00
#
_symmetry.space_group_name_H-M   'P 1'
#
loop_
_entity.id
_entity.type
_entity.pdbx_description
1 polymer ?
#
loop_
_entity_poly.entity_id
_entity_poly.type
_entity_poly.pdbx_seq_one_letter_code
_entity_poly.pdbx_strand_id
1 'polypeptide(L)'
;GETGGKDFIYVHPSADIPTVVTAITRGGYEFQGQKCSAASRIYIPASIANEIIAGIVENIKSFSVGSPEDLNNFITAVIHENSFDKLVNYIEQVKKDKDAEIITGGTYDKSKGYYIHPTLIKTTNPNYTTMETELFGPIVTVYVYEDKDWKSTLELVNNTSEYGLTGAIISQ
;
A
#
# COMPACT_ATOMS: atom_id res chain seq x y z
N GLY A 1 6.37 -16.30 -18.10
CA GLY A 1 6.33 -16.51 -16.64
C GLY A 1 6.07 -15.18 -15.94
N GLU A 2 5.44 -15.23 -14.80
CA GLU A 2 5.26 -14.10 -13.90
C GLU A 2 6.19 -14.30 -12.70
N THR A 3 6.99 -13.27 -12.40
CA THR A 3 8.06 -13.40 -11.39
C THR A 3 7.73 -12.63 -10.11
N GLY A 4 6.62 -11.92 -10.06
CA GLY A 4 6.21 -11.13 -8.92
C GLY A 4 6.80 -9.73 -8.88
N GLY A 5 6.36 -8.94 -7.93
CA GLY A 5 6.82 -7.57 -7.70
C GLY A 5 6.53 -7.13 -6.26
N LYS A 6 7.34 -6.22 -5.78
CA LYS A 6 7.15 -5.51 -4.51
C LYS A 6 7.49 -4.04 -4.74
N ASP A 7 6.74 -3.44 -5.65
CA ASP A 7 7.07 -2.13 -6.17
C ASP A 7 6.86 -1.02 -5.14
N PHE A 8 7.65 0.02 -5.30
CA PHE A 8 7.72 1.10 -4.33
C PHE A 8 7.34 2.45 -4.91
N ILE A 9 6.91 3.36 -4.05
CA ILE A 9 7.00 4.80 -4.27
C ILE A 9 7.92 5.38 -3.19
N TYR A 10 8.98 6.05 -3.65
CA TYR A 10 9.86 6.81 -2.81
C TYR A 10 9.56 8.31 -3.00
N VAL A 11 9.27 9.00 -1.90
CA VAL A 11 8.89 10.41 -1.92
C VAL A 11 10.03 11.24 -1.34
N HIS A 12 10.56 12.18 -2.13
CA HIS A 12 11.54 13.16 -1.66
C HIS A 12 10.84 14.31 -0.90
N PRO A 13 11.50 14.99 0.07
CA PRO A 13 10.90 16.13 0.80
C PRO A 13 10.40 17.29 -0.07
N SER A 14 10.89 17.43 -1.31
CA SER A 14 10.44 18.45 -2.26
C SER A 14 9.19 18.06 -3.06
N ALA A 15 8.65 16.87 -2.88
CA ALA A 15 7.57 16.36 -3.71
C ALA A 15 6.25 17.15 -3.53
N ASP A 16 5.49 17.27 -4.61
CA ASP A 16 4.14 17.84 -4.58
C ASP A 16 3.15 16.87 -3.92
N ILE A 17 2.57 17.25 -2.80
CA ILE A 17 1.72 16.37 -1.97
C ILE A 17 0.50 15.83 -2.73
N PRO A 18 -0.31 16.63 -3.46
CA PRO A 18 -1.43 16.14 -4.24
C PRO A 18 -1.03 15.08 -5.27
N THR A 19 0.10 15.28 -5.94
CA THR A 19 0.65 14.30 -6.89
C THR A 19 1.02 12.99 -6.20
N VAL A 20 1.68 13.06 -5.04
CA VAL A 20 2.05 11.88 -4.24
C VAL A 20 0.82 11.12 -3.79
N VAL A 21 -0.17 11.80 -3.22
CA VAL A 21 -1.42 11.17 -2.77
C VAL A 21 -2.12 10.44 -3.90
N THR A 22 -2.22 11.08 -5.08
CA THR A 22 -2.82 10.47 -6.27
C THR A 22 -2.02 9.24 -6.73
N ALA A 23 -0.70 9.36 -6.81
CA ALA A 23 0.17 8.26 -7.24
C ALA A 23 0.06 7.05 -6.30
N ILE A 24 0.03 7.26 -4.98
CA ILE A 24 -0.10 6.17 -4.01
C ILE A 24 -1.48 5.53 -4.10
N THR A 25 -2.54 6.32 -4.14
CA THR A 25 -3.90 5.78 -4.14
C THR A 25 -4.24 5.04 -5.43
N ARG A 26 -3.83 5.56 -6.58
CA ARG A 26 -4.01 4.87 -7.86
C ARG A 26 -3.06 3.68 -8.01
N GLY A 27 -1.78 3.89 -7.76
CA GLY A 27 -0.76 2.86 -7.90
C GLY A 27 -0.94 1.67 -6.95
N GLY A 28 -1.44 1.90 -5.74
CA GLY A 28 -1.61 0.86 -4.73
C GLY A 28 -2.93 0.12 -4.75
N TYR A 29 -4.02 0.77 -5.15
CA TYR A 29 -5.36 0.21 -4.98
C TYR A 29 -6.13 -0.09 -6.27
N GLU A 30 -5.72 0.45 -7.43
CA GLU A 30 -6.34 0.08 -8.70
C GLU A 30 -6.31 -1.42 -8.92
N PHE A 31 -7.42 -1.96 -9.43
CA PHE A 31 -7.59 -3.39 -9.65
C PHE A 31 -7.32 -4.22 -8.37
N GLN A 32 -7.69 -3.69 -7.21
CA GLN A 32 -7.50 -4.30 -5.89
C GLN A 32 -6.02 -4.56 -5.55
N GLY A 33 -5.08 -3.78 -6.10
CA GLY A 33 -3.65 -4.02 -5.94
C GLY A 33 -3.16 -5.35 -6.54
N GLN A 34 -3.95 -5.98 -7.41
CA GLN A 34 -3.63 -7.26 -8.04
C GLN A 34 -2.83 -7.06 -9.33
N LYS A 35 -1.73 -6.33 -9.23
CA LYS A 35 -0.77 -6.11 -10.30
C LYS A 35 0.63 -6.38 -9.75
N CYS A 36 1.47 -7.05 -10.51
CA CYS A 36 2.90 -7.18 -10.17
C CYS A 36 3.57 -5.81 -9.97
N SER A 37 3.08 -4.78 -10.70
CA SER A 37 3.55 -3.39 -10.62
C SER A 37 2.76 -2.51 -9.64
N ALA A 38 1.88 -3.05 -8.79
CA ALA A 38 1.18 -2.25 -7.79
C ALA A 38 2.15 -1.70 -6.74
N ALA A 39 2.03 -0.40 -6.45
CA ALA A 39 2.84 0.25 -5.43
C ALA A 39 2.35 -0.18 -4.04
N SER A 40 3.03 -1.12 -3.43
CA SER A 40 2.62 -1.74 -2.16
C SER A 40 3.47 -1.35 -0.96
N ARG A 41 4.67 -0.76 -1.18
CA ARG A 41 5.53 -0.19 -0.14
C ARG A 41 5.90 1.25 -0.46
N ILE A 42 5.68 2.12 0.51
CA ILE A 42 5.79 3.56 0.33
C ILE A 42 6.76 4.13 1.36
N TYR A 43 7.67 4.97 0.91
CA TYR A 43 8.63 5.67 1.76
C TYR A 43 8.37 7.15 1.68
N ILE A 44 8.00 7.79 2.80
CA ILE A 44 7.65 9.21 2.84
C ILE A 44 8.47 9.95 3.90
N PRO A 45 8.92 11.19 3.63
CA PRO A 45 9.68 11.99 4.58
C PRO A 45 8.78 12.53 5.69
N ALA A 46 9.34 12.64 6.90
CA ALA A 46 8.60 13.02 8.10
C ALA A 46 7.93 14.39 7.98
N SER A 47 8.57 15.36 7.29
CA SER A 47 8.05 16.73 7.16
C SER A 47 6.68 16.84 6.48
N ILE A 48 6.36 15.94 5.54
CA ILE A 48 5.10 15.96 4.78
C ILE A 48 4.25 14.69 4.98
N ALA A 49 4.68 13.78 5.86
CA ALA A 49 4.03 12.50 6.06
C ALA A 49 2.57 12.61 6.51
N ASN A 50 2.28 13.50 7.45
CA ASN A 50 0.92 13.64 7.99
C ASN A 50 -0.07 14.11 6.92
N GLU A 51 0.31 15.05 6.07
CA GLU A 51 -0.54 15.56 5.00
C GLU A 51 -0.78 14.48 3.92
N ILE A 52 0.27 13.75 3.53
CA ILE A 52 0.15 12.63 2.58
C ILE A 52 -0.78 11.56 3.13
N ILE A 53 -0.56 11.11 4.37
CA ILE A 53 -1.39 10.06 5.01
C ILE A 53 -2.84 10.51 5.10
N ALA A 54 -3.10 11.76 5.50
CA ALA A 54 -4.45 12.31 5.56
C ALA A 54 -5.14 12.29 4.18
N GLY A 55 -4.45 12.71 3.13
CA GLY A 55 -4.97 12.69 1.76
C GLY A 55 -5.27 11.27 1.26
N ILE A 56 -4.39 10.29 1.56
CA ILE A 56 -4.63 8.89 1.22
C ILE A 56 -5.88 8.37 1.94
N VAL A 57 -6.01 8.65 3.24
CA VAL A 57 -7.18 8.24 4.05
C VAL A 57 -8.47 8.82 3.48
N GLU A 58 -8.48 10.08 3.07
CA GLU A 58 -9.64 10.73 2.46
C GLU A 58 -10.04 10.03 1.15
N ASN A 59 -9.06 9.77 0.28
CA ASN A 59 -9.31 9.06 -0.97
C ASN A 59 -9.85 7.64 -0.72
N ILE A 60 -9.25 6.87 0.19
CA ILE A 60 -9.70 5.51 0.53
C ILE A 60 -11.15 5.53 1.02
N LYS A 61 -11.54 6.50 1.84
CA LYS A 61 -12.91 6.63 2.33
C LYS A 61 -13.92 6.93 1.22
N SER A 62 -13.48 7.52 0.12
CA SER A 62 -14.33 7.79 -1.05
C SER A 62 -14.52 6.57 -1.96
N PHE A 63 -13.71 5.53 -1.82
CA PHE A 63 -13.78 4.34 -2.67
C PHE A 63 -14.98 3.47 -2.29
N SER A 64 -15.87 3.23 -3.26
CA SER A 64 -16.91 2.22 -3.13
C SER A 64 -16.35 0.82 -3.37
N VAL A 65 -16.87 -0.15 -2.61
CA VAL A 65 -16.48 -1.56 -2.67
C VAL A 65 -17.71 -2.40 -2.97
N GLY A 66 -17.69 -3.21 -4.02
CA GLY A 66 -18.84 -4.02 -4.38
C GLY A 66 -18.69 -4.81 -5.69
N SER A 67 -19.83 -5.21 -6.25
CA SER A 67 -19.88 -6.00 -7.49
C SER A 67 -19.27 -5.23 -8.67
N PRO A 68 -18.51 -5.92 -9.56
CA PRO A 68 -18.00 -5.31 -10.79
C PRO A 68 -19.11 -4.97 -11.80
N GLU A 69 -20.33 -5.44 -11.60
CA GLU A 69 -21.48 -5.07 -12.43
C GLU A 69 -21.93 -3.62 -12.17
N ASP A 70 -21.62 -3.08 -10.99
CA ASP A 70 -21.82 -1.66 -10.68
C ASP A 70 -20.54 -0.87 -10.94
N LEU A 71 -20.50 -0.12 -12.03
CA LEU A 71 -19.35 0.66 -12.49
C LEU A 71 -18.97 1.82 -11.54
N ASN A 72 -19.76 2.11 -10.52
CA ASN A 72 -19.40 3.07 -9.47
C ASN A 72 -18.42 2.45 -8.44
N ASN A 73 -18.30 1.14 -8.39
CA ASN A 73 -17.36 0.49 -7.49
C ASN A 73 -15.94 0.58 -8.01
N PHE A 74 -15.08 1.25 -7.23
CA PHE A 74 -13.65 1.34 -7.53
C PHE A 74 -12.91 0.04 -7.13
N ILE A 75 -13.34 -0.59 -6.06
CA ILE A 75 -12.78 -1.85 -5.54
C ILE A 75 -13.80 -2.96 -5.70
N THR A 76 -13.35 -4.08 -6.25
CA THR A 76 -14.15 -5.30 -6.38
C THR A 76 -13.52 -6.46 -5.61
N ALA A 77 -13.99 -7.70 -5.82
CA ALA A 77 -13.46 -8.87 -5.12
C ALA A 77 -12.02 -9.20 -5.56
N VAL A 78 -11.22 -9.75 -4.65
CA VAL A 78 -9.95 -10.40 -5.01
C VAL A 78 -10.23 -11.74 -5.71
N ILE A 79 -9.21 -12.27 -6.40
CA ILE A 79 -9.38 -13.29 -7.42
C ILE A 79 -9.99 -14.61 -6.92
N HIS A 80 -9.69 -15.04 -5.71
CA HIS A 80 -10.18 -16.32 -5.15
C HIS A 80 -10.02 -16.39 -3.62
N GLU A 81 -10.61 -17.42 -3.03
CA GLU A 81 -10.66 -17.64 -1.59
C GLU A 81 -9.29 -17.66 -0.91
N ASN A 82 -8.32 -18.39 -1.47
CA ASN A 82 -6.98 -18.45 -0.89
C ASN A 82 -6.30 -17.07 -0.84
N SER A 83 -6.54 -16.21 -1.85
CA SER A 83 -6.05 -14.84 -1.86
C SER A 83 -6.71 -14.03 -0.75
N PHE A 84 -8.03 -14.14 -0.62
CA PHE A 84 -8.79 -13.50 0.45
C PHE A 84 -8.26 -13.92 1.84
N ASP A 85 -8.18 -15.22 2.10
CA ASP A 85 -7.77 -15.75 3.41
C ASP A 85 -6.32 -15.35 3.74
N LYS A 86 -5.41 -15.34 2.75
CA LYS A 86 -4.05 -14.82 2.90
C LYS A 86 -4.07 -13.35 3.35
N LEU A 87 -4.81 -12.49 2.66
CA LEU A 87 -4.88 -11.06 2.97
C LEU A 87 -5.49 -10.79 4.35
N VAL A 88 -6.55 -11.53 4.71
CA VAL A 88 -7.16 -11.48 6.05
C VAL A 88 -6.12 -11.83 7.12
N ASN A 89 -5.34 -12.89 6.92
CA ASN A 89 -4.30 -13.28 7.88
C ASN A 89 -3.28 -12.16 8.11
N TYR A 90 -2.83 -11.47 7.06
CA TYR A 90 -1.92 -10.33 7.22
C TYR A 90 -2.59 -9.15 7.94
N ILE A 91 -3.84 -8.83 7.62
CA ILE A 91 -4.60 -7.78 8.32
C ILE A 91 -4.72 -8.10 9.83
N GLU A 92 -5.09 -9.35 10.17
CA GLU A 92 -5.23 -9.77 11.57
C GLU A 92 -3.89 -9.86 12.32
N GLN A 93 -2.80 -10.13 11.61
CA GLN A 93 -1.45 -10.05 12.16
C GLN A 93 -1.10 -8.61 12.52
N VAL A 94 -1.28 -7.66 11.61
CA VAL A 94 -0.99 -6.23 11.83
C VAL A 94 -1.78 -5.68 13.03
N LYS A 95 -3.05 -6.07 13.19
CA LYS A 95 -3.88 -5.63 14.34
C LYS A 95 -3.30 -6.01 15.71
N LYS A 96 -2.43 -7.01 15.76
CA LYS A 96 -1.84 -7.55 17.00
C LYS A 96 -0.38 -7.15 17.18
N ASP A 97 0.23 -6.58 16.14
CA ASP A 97 1.64 -6.24 16.12
C ASP A 97 1.88 -4.86 16.76
N LYS A 98 3.09 -4.67 17.29
CA LYS A 98 3.53 -3.40 17.90
C LYS A 98 4.31 -2.52 16.90
N ASP A 99 4.86 -3.13 15.85
CA ASP A 99 5.69 -2.48 14.87
C ASP A 99 4.90 -1.88 13.71
N ALA A 100 3.59 -2.14 13.65
CA ALA A 100 2.71 -1.64 12.62
C ALA A 100 1.30 -1.33 13.14
N GLU A 101 0.64 -0.39 12.47
CA GLU A 101 -0.73 0.02 12.77
C GLU A 101 -1.56 0.15 11.49
N ILE A 102 -2.83 -0.20 11.55
CA ILE A 102 -3.78 0.08 10.47
C ILE A 102 -4.31 1.50 10.64
N ILE A 103 -3.97 2.37 9.68
CA ILE A 103 -4.43 3.77 9.67
C ILE A 103 -5.89 3.86 9.19
N THR A 104 -6.23 3.07 8.18
CA THR A 104 -7.61 2.98 7.64
C THR A 104 -7.82 1.65 6.93
N GLY A 105 -9.08 1.23 6.77
CA GLY A 105 -9.41 -0.07 6.22
C GLY A 105 -9.32 -1.19 7.26
N GLY A 106 -8.66 -2.28 6.92
CA GLY A 106 -8.52 -3.45 7.80
C GLY A 106 -9.80 -4.24 8.00
N THR A 107 -10.77 -4.06 7.11
CA THR A 107 -12.06 -4.76 7.12
C THR A 107 -12.22 -5.59 5.84
N TYR A 108 -13.03 -6.61 5.91
CA TYR A 108 -13.23 -7.55 4.83
C TYR A 108 -14.61 -8.23 4.96
N ASP A 109 -15.16 -8.71 3.85
CA ASP A 109 -16.44 -9.42 3.82
C ASP A 109 -16.41 -10.55 2.79
N LYS A 110 -16.72 -11.76 3.23
CA LYS A 110 -16.80 -12.98 2.42
C LYS A 110 -18.23 -13.41 2.13
N SER A 111 -19.23 -12.71 2.67
CA SER A 111 -20.64 -13.14 2.61
C SER A 111 -21.24 -13.06 1.21
N LYS A 112 -20.74 -12.15 0.38
CA LYS A 112 -21.23 -11.91 -1.01
C LYS A 112 -20.13 -12.04 -2.06
N GLY A 113 -18.88 -12.09 -1.64
CA GLY A 113 -17.69 -12.12 -2.50
C GLY A 113 -16.44 -11.97 -1.67
N TYR A 114 -15.29 -12.13 -2.28
CA TYR A 114 -13.99 -12.02 -1.60
C TYR A 114 -13.54 -10.56 -1.48
N TYR A 115 -14.30 -9.74 -0.73
CA TYR A 115 -14.05 -8.31 -0.62
C TYR A 115 -13.05 -8.01 0.50
N ILE A 116 -11.94 -7.39 0.13
CA ILE A 116 -10.96 -6.78 1.05
C ILE A 116 -11.05 -5.27 0.87
N HIS A 117 -11.35 -4.54 1.93
CA HIS A 117 -11.37 -3.09 1.86
C HIS A 117 -9.96 -2.51 1.73
N PRO A 118 -9.75 -1.43 0.97
CA PRO A 118 -8.47 -0.76 0.86
C PRO A 118 -7.90 -0.47 2.24
N THR A 119 -6.69 -0.95 2.47
CA THR A 119 -6.04 -0.91 3.78
C THR A 119 -4.72 -0.18 3.69
N LEU A 120 -4.56 0.85 4.52
CA LEU A 120 -3.31 1.58 4.70
C LEU A 120 -2.70 1.18 6.04
N ILE A 121 -1.48 0.66 5.99
CA ILE A 121 -0.67 0.30 7.14
C ILE A 121 0.46 1.31 7.28
N LYS A 122 0.79 1.72 8.50
CA LYS A 122 2.01 2.43 8.82
C LYS A 122 2.89 1.55 9.69
N THR A 123 4.16 1.46 9.38
CA THR A 123 5.12 0.69 10.16
C THR A 123 6.29 1.54 10.64
N THR A 124 6.84 1.19 11.79
CA THR A 124 8.10 1.73 12.30
C THR A 124 9.30 0.87 11.93
N ASN A 125 9.05 -0.36 11.44
CA ASN A 125 10.06 -1.31 11.00
C ASN A 125 10.14 -1.31 9.46
N PRO A 126 11.23 -0.83 8.84
CA PRO A 126 11.37 -0.78 7.39
C PRO A 126 11.40 -2.17 6.72
N ASN A 127 11.72 -3.22 7.49
CA ASN A 127 11.71 -4.62 7.04
C ASN A 127 10.47 -5.37 7.57
N TYR A 128 9.38 -4.64 7.81
CA TYR A 128 8.14 -5.27 8.23
C TYR A 128 7.62 -6.21 7.12
N THR A 129 6.99 -7.31 7.50
CA THR A 129 6.60 -8.37 6.54
C THR A 129 5.75 -7.85 5.38
N THR A 130 4.90 -6.83 5.61
CA THR A 130 4.10 -6.21 4.53
C THR A 130 4.89 -5.24 3.66
N MET A 131 6.12 -4.86 4.04
CA MET A 131 7.07 -4.14 3.18
C MET A 131 7.84 -5.08 2.26
N GLU A 132 8.08 -6.32 2.69
CA GLU A 132 8.92 -7.29 1.96
C GLU A 132 8.10 -8.26 1.10
N THR A 133 6.97 -8.74 1.61
CA THR A 133 6.17 -9.78 0.96
C THR A 133 5.17 -9.22 -0.04
N GLU A 134 5.13 -9.79 -1.24
CA GLU A 134 4.09 -9.49 -2.23
C GLU A 134 2.75 -10.07 -1.80
N LEU A 135 1.82 -9.21 -1.41
CA LEU A 135 0.50 -9.62 -0.93
C LEU A 135 -0.49 -9.84 -2.07
N PHE A 136 -0.40 -9.08 -3.14
CA PHE A 136 -1.28 -9.11 -4.32
C PHE A 136 -2.74 -8.81 -3.95
N GLY A 137 -2.92 -7.73 -3.20
CA GLY A 137 -4.21 -7.28 -2.69
C GLY A 137 -4.20 -5.78 -2.34
N PRO A 138 -5.35 -5.20 -1.93
CA PRO A 138 -5.48 -3.76 -1.70
C PRO A 138 -4.91 -3.35 -0.32
N ILE A 139 -3.66 -3.70 -0.07
CA ILE A 139 -2.92 -3.39 1.15
C ILE A 139 -1.65 -2.64 0.78
N VAL A 140 -1.52 -1.42 1.27
CA VAL A 140 -0.35 -0.55 1.09
C VAL A 140 0.28 -0.28 2.45
N THR A 141 1.60 -0.36 2.52
CA THR A 141 2.36 -0.09 3.75
C THR A 141 3.26 1.12 3.58
N VAL A 142 3.19 2.03 4.53
CA VAL A 142 3.98 3.26 4.59
C VAL A 142 5.04 3.14 5.67
N TYR A 143 6.27 3.49 5.32
CA TYR A 143 7.37 3.76 6.24
C TYR A 143 7.73 5.24 6.19
N VAL A 144 7.78 5.90 7.35
CA VAL A 144 8.14 7.31 7.48
C VAL A 144 9.61 7.42 7.85
N TYR A 145 10.39 8.10 7.02
CA TYR A 145 11.82 8.32 7.27
C TYR A 145 12.12 9.79 7.63
N GLU A 146 13.19 10.03 8.37
CA GLU A 146 13.65 11.38 8.70
C GLU A 146 14.20 12.10 7.45
N ASP A 147 13.80 13.34 7.21
CA ASP A 147 14.16 14.09 5.99
C ASP A 147 15.65 14.11 5.68
N LYS A 148 16.50 14.18 6.71
CA LYS A 148 17.97 14.15 6.56
C LYS A 148 18.51 12.83 6.01
N ASP A 149 17.73 11.74 6.19
CA ASP A 149 18.12 10.38 5.84
C ASP A 149 17.67 9.96 4.43
N TRP A 150 17.25 10.92 3.60
CA TRP A 150 16.72 10.65 2.27
C TRP A 150 17.66 9.82 1.38
N LYS A 151 18.99 10.02 1.49
CA LYS A 151 19.96 9.23 0.70
C LYS A 151 20.10 7.81 1.20
N SER A 152 20.22 7.62 2.52
CA SER A 152 20.34 6.27 3.10
C SER A 152 19.05 5.47 2.95
N THR A 153 17.90 6.14 2.90
CA THR A 153 16.62 5.49 2.63
C THR A 153 16.55 4.89 1.21
N LEU A 154 17.27 5.44 0.23
CA LEU A 154 17.36 4.82 -1.11
C LEU A 154 18.05 3.45 -1.07
N GLU A 155 19.08 3.30 -0.24
CA GLU A 155 19.75 2.00 -0.02
C GLU A 155 18.80 1.03 0.68
N LEU A 156 18.01 1.51 1.64
CA LEU A 156 16.96 0.73 2.28
C LEU A 156 15.94 0.22 1.26
N VAL A 157 15.42 1.10 0.40
CA VAL A 157 14.49 0.73 -0.69
C VAL A 157 15.06 -0.37 -1.57
N ASN A 158 16.35 -0.26 -1.93
CA ASN A 158 17.04 -1.23 -2.78
C ASN A 158 17.18 -2.62 -2.11
N ASN A 159 17.32 -2.66 -0.79
CA ASN A 159 17.62 -3.88 -0.05
C ASN A 159 16.40 -4.53 0.61
N THR A 160 15.22 -3.91 0.59
CA THR A 160 14.04 -4.41 1.29
C THR A 160 13.41 -5.63 0.62
N SER A 161 13.55 -5.79 -0.68
CA SER A 161 12.88 -6.86 -1.44
C SER A 161 13.81 -7.45 -2.49
N GLU A 162 13.68 -8.74 -2.76
CA GLU A 162 14.37 -9.44 -3.84
C GLU A 162 13.82 -9.10 -5.24
N TYR A 163 12.60 -8.54 -5.30
CA TYR A 163 11.97 -8.18 -6.56
C TYR A 163 12.49 -6.85 -7.09
N GLY A 164 12.72 -6.78 -8.39
CA GLY A 164 13.21 -5.60 -9.08
C GLY A 164 12.43 -5.29 -10.36
N LEU A 165 11.08 -5.23 -10.26
CA LEU A 165 10.25 -5.01 -11.44
C LEU A 165 10.14 -3.53 -11.80
N THR A 166 9.59 -2.71 -10.93
CA THR A 166 9.42 -1.27 -11.16
C THR A 166 9.32 -0.50 -9.84
N GLY A 167 9.37 0.82 -9.93
CA GLY A 167 9.19 1.73 -8.81
C GLY A 167 9.09 3.17 -9.28
N ALA A 168 8.72 4.06 -8.39
CA ALA A 168 8.66 5.49 -8.67
C ALA A 168 9.41 6.30 -7.61
N ILE A 169 10.09 7.36 -8.07
CA ILE A 169 10.67 8.40 -7.23
C ILE A 169 9.95 9.69 -7.56
N ILE A 170 9.35 10.34 -6.56
CA ILE A 170 8.62 11.59 -6.72
C ILE A 170 9.38 12.72 -6.03
N SER A 171 9.78 13.70 -6.81
CA SER A 171 10.48 14.92 -6.37
C SER A 171 10.15 16.09 -7.28
N GLN A 172 10.49 17.30 -6.87
CA GLN A 172 10.59 18.49 -7.71
C GLN A 172 12.03 18.76 -8.06
#